data_d76a98d4ce6e861ac06d29b4520eb93d
#
_entry.id   d76a98d4ce6e861ac06d29b4520eb93d
#
_cell.length_a   1.000
_cell.length_b   1.000
_cell.length_c   1.000
_cell.angle_alpha   90.00
_cell.angle_beta   90.00
_cell.angle_gamma   90.00
#
_symmetry.space_group_name_H-M   'P 1'
#
loop_
_entity.id
_entity.type
_entity.pdbx_description
1 polymer ?
#
loop_
_entity_poly.entity_id
_entity_poly.type
_entity_poly.pdbx_seq_one_letter_code
_entity_poly.pdbx_strand_id
1 'polypeptide(L)'
;RRSTCWSAARGMALTALVVLSACSSGDGGPGATTAPTTTTLLPADAAPLELAATLDGAAMAMAVRPGDEGAVYLAIRRGSVVRAVLGSEGSPAVVSDPVLDFVDDVSLGPEQGLLGIAFSPDGRRLYVSYNDRSGDSVLAEYRVSGARGDATVDPSSRREVLLVERDPDSFHNGGNIVFGPDGYLYYALGEGGGLQAGVDNGQDPATLLGKILRIDPTGSTRPYTVPPDNPLVDVDGAAPEVWLWG
;
A
#
# COMPACT_ATOMS: atom_id res chain seq x y z
N ARG A 1 52.49 5.59 -11.68
CA ARG A 1 51.55 6.72 -11.59
C ARG A 1 50.44 6.48 -12.59
N ARG A 2 49.31 6.00 -12.15
CA ARG A 2 48.08 5.93 -12.96
C ARG A 2 47.02 6.74 -12.21
N SER A 3 46.58 7.82 -12.83
CA SER A 3 45.48 8.67 -12.43
C SER A 3 44.17 7.96 -12.77
N THR A 4 43.34 7.68 -11.76
CA THR A 4 41.96 7.19 -11.94
C THR A 4 41.02 8.40 -11.99
N CYS A 5 40.39 8.61 -13.12
CA CYS A 5 39.25 9.53 -13.28
C CYS A 5 38.06 9.00 -12.54
N TRP A 6 37.54 9.77 -11.61
CA TRP A 6 36.22 9.57 -11.02
C TRP A 6 35.17 10.15 -11.97
N SER A 7 34.32 9.26 -12.43
CA SER A 7 33.11 9.64 -13.19
C SER A 7 32.06 10.15 -12.21
N ALA A 8 31.61 11.37 -12.42
CA ALA A 8 30.56 11.99 -11.65
C ALA A 8 29.24 11.24 -11.88
N ALA A 9 28.68 10.69 -10.81
CA ALA A 9 27.31 10.17 -10.79
C ALA A 9 26.34 11.34 -10.96
N ARG A 10 25.57 11.33 -12.04
CA ARG A 10 24.45 12.26 -12.25
C ARG A 10 23.39 11.96 -11.18
N GLY A 11 23.10 12.97 -10.36
CA GLY A 11 22.02 12.90 -9.37
C GLY A 11 20.68 12.69 -10.09
N MET A 12 20.01 11.59 -9.80
CA MET A 12 18.61 11.41 -10.13
C MET A 12 17.79 12.34 -9.22
N ALA A 13 17.13 13.32 -9.82
CA ALA A 13 16.13 14.12 -9.13
C ALA A 13 14.98 13.17 -8.72
N LEU A 14 14.76 13.01 -7.43
CA LEU A 14 13.63 12.26 -6.89
C LEU A 14 12.40 13.17 -7.00
N THR A 15 11.58 12.97 -8.04
CA THR A 15 10.29 13.67 -8.16
C THR A 15 9.32 13.03 -7.16
N ALA A 16 8.92 13.79 -6.14
CA ALA A 16 7.90 13.33 -5.20
C ALA A 16 6.53 13.45 -5.86
N LEU A 17 5.85 12.30 -6.02
CA LEU A 17 4.46 12.25 -6.48
C LEU A 17 3.54 12.50 -5.28
N VAL A 18 2.82 13.61 -5.29
CA VAL A 18 1.77 13.89 -4.30
C VAL A 18 0.41 13.62 -4.93
N VAL A 19 -0.32 12.66 -4.38
CA VAL A 19 -1.70 12.37 -4.77
C VAL A 19 -2.62 13.13 -3.81
N LEU A 20 -3.31 14.16 -4.31
CA LEU A 20 -4.33 14.89 -3.56
C LEU A 20 -5.70 14.30 -3.90
N SER A 21 -6.34 13.64 -2.93
CA SER A 21 -7.73 13.21 -3.03
C SER A 21 -8.64 14.33 -2.54
N ALA A 22 -9.49 14.85 -3.41
CA ALA A 22 -10.54 15.79 -3.03
C ALA A 22 -11.82 15.01 -2.70
N CYS A 23 -12.15 14.91 -1.41
CA CYS A 23 -13.48 14.46 -1.00
C CYS A 23 -14.47 15.60 -1.20
N SER A 24 -15.36 15.50 -2.19
CA SER A 24 -16.53 16.37 -2.28
C SER A 24 -17.69 15.70 -1.56
N SER A 25 -17.92 16.08 -0.30
CA SER A 25 -19.20 15.83 0.36
C SER A 25 -20.17 16.94 -0.06
N GLY A 26 -21.13 16.58 -0.90
CA GLY A 26 -22.22 17.48 -1.22
C GLY A 26 -23.28 17.45 -0.14
N ASP A 27 -23.46 18.56 0.57
CA ASP A 27 -24.72 18.91 1.19
C ASP A 27 -24.92 20.42 1.07
N GLY A 28 -26.01 20.78 0.38
CA GLY A 28 -26.39 22.15 0.12
C GLY A 28 -27.07 22.81 1.31
N GLY A 29 -26.47 23.89 1.80
CA GLY A 29 -27.11 24.89 2.66
C GLY A 29 -26.67 26.30 2.26
N PRO A 30 -27.55 27.33 2.27
CA PRO A 30 -27.24 28.66 1.79
C PRO A 30 -26.46 29.45 2.84
N GLY A 31 -25.27 29.89 2.51
CA GLY A 31 -24.45 30.74 3.35
C GLY A 31 -22.95 30.61 3.07
N ALA A 32 -22.53 30.90 1.84
CA ALA A 32 -21.11 30.93 1.52
C ALA A 32 -20.40 32.11 2.17
N THR A 33 -19.82 31.91 3.35
CA THR A 33 -18.72 32.73 3.82
C THR A 33 -17.46 32.24 3.15
N THR A 34 -16.92 33.02 2.22
CA THR A 34 -15.63 32.73 1.59
C THR A 34 -14.55 32.69 2.66
N ALA A 35 -14.07 31.50 3.00
CA ALA A 35 -12.88 31.36 3.82
C ALA A 35 -11.70 32.02 3.08
N PRO A 36 -10.83 32.76 3.80
CA PRO A 36 -9.66 33.35 3.17
C PRO A 36 -8.78 32.22 2.63
N THR A 37 -8.53 32.25 1.32
CA THR A 37 -7.55 31.37 0.69
C THR A 37 -6.16 31.76 1.21
N THR A 38 -5.68 31.06 2.21
CA THR A 38 -4.30 31.21 2.66
C THR A 38 -3.40 30.61 1.59
N THR A 39 -2.91 31.42 0.68
CA THR A 39 -1.86 31.04 -0.24
C THR A 39 -0.58 30.87 0.58
N THR A 40 -0.25 29.65 0.97
CA THR A 40 1.06 29.34 1.53
C THR A 40 2.06 29.45 0.39
N LEU A 41 2.85 30.52 0.38
CA LEU A 41 3.96 30.65 -0.56
C LEU A 41 5.00 29.59 -0.20
N LEU A 42 5.24 28.66 -1.12
CA LEU A 42 6.38 27.74 -0.99
C LEU A 42 7.67 28.58 -1.01
N PRO A 43 8.73 28.14 -0.30
CA PRO A 43 10.05 28.75 -0.42
C PRO A 43 10.49 28.84 -1.88
N ALA A 44 11.24 29.88 -2.24
CA ALA A 44 11.65 30.10 -3.64
C ALA A 44 12.53 28.97 -4.24
N ASP A 45 13.05 28.10 -3.37
CA ASP A 45 13.84 26.91 -3.69
C ASP A 45 13.05 25.60 -3.59
N ALA A 46 11.75 25.67 -3.29
CA ALA A 46 10.90 24.48 -3.27
C ALA A 46 10.72 23.95 -4.69
N ALA A 47 10.88 22.64 -4.87
CA ALA A 47 10.57 22.00 -6.13
C ALA A 47 9.10 22.24 -6.49
N PRO A 48 8.79 22.66 -7.73
CA PRO A 48 7.41 22.84 -8.16
C PRO A 48 6.66 21.49 -8.07
N LEU A 49 5.44 21.54 -7.53
CA LEU A 49 4.52 20.38 -7.56
C LEU A 49 3.66 20.50 -8.82
N GLU A 50 3.68 19.45 -9.62
CA GLU A 50 2.86 19.33 -10.81
C GLU A 50 1.82 18.24 -10.65
N LEU A 51 0.61 18.46 -11.17
CA LEU A 51 -0.43 17.45 -11.20
C LEU A 51 -0.04 16.37 -12.23
N ALA A 52 0.35 15.20 -11.75
CA ALA A 52 0.80 14.10 -12.61
C ALA A 52 -0.38 13.38 -13.29
N ALA A 53 -1.47 13.13 -12.57
CA ALA A 53 -2.65 12.45 -13.10
C ALA A 53 -3.89 12.74 -12.23
N THR A 54 -5.08 12.52 -12.82
CA THR A 54 -6.35 12.46 -12.10
C THR A 54 -6.82 11.01 -12.09
N LEU A 55 -7.28 10.54 -10.92
CA LEU A 55 -7.74 9.17 -10.69
C LEU A 55 -9.24 9.15 -10.39
N ASP A 56 -9.91 8.08 -10.83
CA ASP A 56 -11.29 7.81 -10.42
C ASP A 56 -11.28 7.06 -9.06
N GLY A 57 -11.20 7.81 -8.00
CA GLY A 57 -11.22 7.33 -6.62
C GLY A 57 -9.97 7.66 -5.82
N ALA A 58 -10.03 7.34 -4.54
CA ALA A 58 -8.93 7.60 -3.61
C ALA A 58 -7.80 6.58 -3.79
N ALA A 59 -6.60 7.05 -4.10
CA ALA A 59 -5.40 6.23 -4.08
C ALA A 59 -4.91 6.06 -2.63
N MET A 60 -4.80 4.82 -2.18
CA MET A 60 -4.41 4.46 -0.81
C MET A 60 -2.95 4.06 -0.70
N ALA A 61 -2.40 3.45 -1.73
CA ALA A 61 -1.02 2.99 -1.76
C ALA A 61 -0.43 3.06 -3.17
N MET A 62 0.88 3.05 -3.24
CA MET A 62 1.65 3.07 -4.47
C MET A 62 2.79 2.07 -4.40
N ALA A 63 3.05 1.37 -5.51
CA ALA A 63 4.19 0.47 -5.64
C ALA A 63 4.83 0.58 -7.02
N VAL A 64 6.12 0.28 -7.08
CA VAL A 64 6.86 0.09 -8.33
C VAL A 64 7.07 -1.41 -8.54
N ARG A 65 6.80 -1.91 -9.74
CA ARG A 65 7.11 -3.28 -10.10
C ARG A 65 8.58 -3.39 -10.52
N PRO A 66 9.37 -4.30 -9.95
CA PRO A 66 10.71 -4.57 -10.44
C PRO A 66 10.71 -4.89 -11.94
N GLY A 67 11.53 -4.17 -12.70
CA GLY A 67 11.57 -4.29 -14.16
C GLY A 67 10.58 -3.38 -14.93
N ASP A 68 9.77 -2.57 -14.25
CA ASP A 68 8.84 -1.58 -14.86
C ASP A 68 8.99 -0.19 -14.20
N GLU A 69 10.23 0.28 -14.11
CA GLU A 69 10.61 1.49 -13.38
C GLU A 69 10.07 2.80 -14.02
N GLY A 70 9.51 2.73 -15.22
CA GLY A 70 8.83 3.85 -15.90
C GLY A 70 7.36 4.02 -15.51
N ALA A 71 6.86 3.20 -14.60
CA ALA A 71 5.47 3.26 -14.15
C ALA A 71 5.36 3.06 -12.64
N VAL A 72 4.26 3.55 -12.09
CA VAL A 72 3.81 3.27 -10.73
C VAL A 72 2.46 2.56 -10.77
N TYR A 73 2.21 1.71 -9.79
CA TYR A 73 0.94 1.03 -9.59
C TYR A 73 0.24 1.65 -8.40
N LEU A 74 -1.02 1.96 -8.54
CA LEU A 74 -1.81 2.68 -7.54
C LEU A 74 -2.97 1.80 -7.08
N ALA A 75 -3.07 1.61 -5.77
CA ALA A 75 -4.22 0.97 -5.14
C ALA A 75 -5.35 1.98 -5.02
N ILE A 76 -6.46 1.73 -5.68
CA ILE A 76 -7.67 2.54 -5.55
C ILE A 76 -8.55 1.91 -4.46
N ARG A 77 -8.96 2.70 -3.47
CA ARG A 77 -9.69 2.25 -2.27
C ARG A 77 -10.83 1.28 -2.56
N ARG A 78 -11.53 1.46 -3.69
CA ARG A 78 -12.69 0.66 -4.07
C ARG A 78 -12.37 -0.79 -4.44
N GLY A 79 -11.09 -1.17 -4.58
CA GLY A 79 -10.68 -2.54 -4.90
C GLY A 79 -10.13 -2.70 -6.31
N SER A 80 -9.53 -1.67 -6.88
CA SER A 80 -8.83 -1.79 -8.16
C SER A 80 -7.38 -1.33 -8.07
N VAL A 81 -6.55 -1.89 -8.91
CA VAL A 81 -5.15 -1.47 -9.09
C VAL A 81 -4.99 -0.96 -10.51
N VAL A 82 -4.53 0.27 -10.66
CA VAL A 82 -4.24 0.89 -11.96
C VAL A 82 -2.73 1.08 -12.13
N ARG A 83 -2.25 1.05 -13.37
CA ARG A 83 -0.88 1.34 -13.73
C ARG A 83 -0.80 2.75 -14.32
N ALA A 84 0.06 3.59 -13.79
CA ALA A 84 0.31 4.93 -14.31
C ALA A 84 1.73 5.00 -14.89
N VAL A 85 1.84 5.20 -16.20
CA VAL A 85 3.10 5.43 -16.89
C VAL A 85 3.50 6.87 -16.68
N LEU A 86 4.66 7.08 -16.08
CA LEU A 86 5.17 8.42 -15.83
C LEU A 86 5.58 9.08 -17.13
N GLY A 87 5.07 10.29 -17.37
CA GLY A 87 5.47 11.12 -18.49
C GLY A 87 6.88 11.68 -18.34
N SER A 88 7.42 12.27 -19.40
CA SER A 88 8.59 13.14 -19.28
C SER A 88 8.21 14.41 -18.53
N GLU A 89 9.22 15.17 -18.07
CA GLU A 89 9.01 16.45 -17.37
C GLU A 89 7.98 17.34 -18.11
N GLY A 90 6.97 17.80 -17.39
CA GLY A 90 5.86 18.61 -17.93
C GLY A 90 4.78 17.82 -18.69
N SER A 91 4.85 16.50 -18.72
CA SER A 91 3.82 15.65 -19.34
C SER A 91 3.03 14.87 -18.28
N PRO A 92 1.69 14.83 -18.37
CA PRO A 92 0.89 14.04 -17.44
C PRO A 92 1.20 12.55 -17.58
N ALA A 93 1.02 11.81 -16.49
CA ALA A 93 1.08 10.36 -16.52
C ALA A 93 -0.12 9.79 -17.28
N VAL A 94 0.09 8.67 -17.97
CA VAL A 94 -0.97 7.92 -18.64
C VAL A 94 -1.42 6.80 -17.70
N VAL A 95 -2.66 6.90 -17.23
CA VAL A 95 -3.28 5.89 -16.36
C VAL A 95 -4.01 4.86 -17.22
N SER A 96 -3.75 3.58 -16.96
CA SER A 96 -4.40 2.47 -17.66
C SER A 96 -5.80 2.19 -17.10
N ASP A 97 -6.56 1.36 -17.82
CA ASP A 97 -7.63 0.58 -17.20
C ASP A 97 -7.07 -0.26 -16.04
N PRO A 98 -7.91 -0.72 -15.10
CA PRO A 98 -7.45 -1.54 -13.99
C PRO A 98 -6.67 -2.78 -14.47
N VAL A 99 -5.45 -2.97 -13.96
CA VAL A 99 -4.68 -4.20 -14.17
C VAL A 99 -5.16 -5.33 -13.27
N LEU A 100 -5.86 -4.98 -12.19
CA LEU A 100 -6.58 -5.88 -11.30
C LEU A 100 -7.83 -5.16 -10.80
N ASP A 101 -8.99 -5.84 -10.85
CA ASP A 101 -10.26 -5.36 -10.34
C ASP A 101 -10.94 -6.48 -9.54
N PHE A 102 -11.27 -6.18 -8.27
CA PHE A 102 -11.96 -7.07 -7.34
C PHE A 102 -12.88 -6.27 -6.40
N VAL A 103 -13.47 -5.21 -6.94
CA VAL A 103 -14.37 -4.28 -6.23
C VAL A 103 -15.51 -5.00 -5.50
N ASP A 104 -15.96 -6.14 -6.03
CA ASP A 104 -17.01 -6.94 -5.41
C ASP A 104 -16.58 -7.69 -4.15
N ASP A 105 -15.29 -7.80 -3.88
CA ASP A 105 -14.74 -8.48 -2.70
C ASP A 105 -14.39 -7.52 -1.55
N VAL A 106 -14.44 -6.20 -1.80
CA VAL A 106 -13.92 -5.17 -0.89
C VAL A 106 -15.06 -4.51 -0.12
N SER A 107 -14.88 -4.38 1.20
CA SER A 107 -15.70 -3.52 2.03
C SER A 107 -15.26 -2.06 1.91
N LEU A 108 -16.24 -1.14 1.94
CA LEU A 108 -16.02 0.31 1.94
C LEU A 108 -16.54 0.98 3.22
N GLY A 109 -16.59 0.23 4.31
CA GLY A 109 -16.88 0.78 5.62
C GLY A 109 -15.89 1.88 6.04
N PRO A 110 -16.04 2.43 7.24
CA PRO A 110 -15.13 3.47 7.73
C PRO A 110 -13.67 2.98 7.69
N GLU A 111 -12.77 3.75 7.03
CA GLU A 111 -11.35 3.43 6.85
C GLU A 111 -11.06 2.09 6.15
N GLN A 112 -12.07 1.37 5.67
CA GLN A 112 -11.93 0.11 4.95
C GLN A 112 -11.73 0.33 3.46
N GLY A 113 -11.21 -0.69 2.77
CA GLY A 113 -10.94 -0.65 1.35
C GLY A 113 -9.75 -1.51 0.94
N LEU A 114 -9.29 -1.32 -0.29
CA LEU A 114 -7.95 -1.74 -0.72
C LEU A 114 -6.94 -0.73 -0.14
N LEU A 115 -6.11 -1.17 0.79
CA LEU A 115 -5.29 -0.29 1.64
C LEU A 115 -3.79 -0.38 1.34
N GLY A 116 -3.32 -1.49 0.76
CA GLY A 116 -1.91 -1.69 0.48
C GLY A 116 -1.67 -2.55 -0.74
N ILE A 117 -0.57 -2.27 -1.45
CA ILE A 117 -0.05 -3.10 -2.55
C ILE A 117 1.47 -3.19 -2.47
N ALA A 118 2.02 -4.34 -2.84
CA ALA A 118 3.45 -4.54 -3.00
C ALA A 118 3.74 -5.60 -4.07
N PHE A 119 4.82 -5.44 -4.82
CA PHE A 119 5.31 -6.51 -5.70
C PHE A 119 6.37 -7.34 -4.98
N SER A 120 6.40 -8.64 -5.29
CA SER A 120 7.53 -9.49 -4.90
C SER A 120 8.84 -8.94 -5.46
N PRO A 121 10.00 -9.24 -4.84
CA PRO A 121 11.30 -8.76 -5.32
C PRO A 121 11.63 -9.16 -6.77
N ASP A 122 11.06 -10.25 -7.27
CA ASP A 122 11.21 -10.69 -8.66
C ASP A 122 10.14 -10.11 -9.62
N GLY A 123 9.19 -9.31 -9.10
CA GLY A 123 8.12 -8.68 -9.88
C GLY A 123 7.07 -9.64 -10.46
N ARG A 124 7.05 -10.90 -10.02
CA ARG A 124 6.15 -11.94 -10.57
C ARG A 124 4.87 -12.14 -9.77
N ARG A 125 4.77 -11.49 -8.61
CA ARG A 125 3.60 -11.52 -7.74
C ARG A 125 3.23 -10.12 -7.30
N LEU A 126 1.92 -9.87 -7.25
CA LEU A 126 1.33 -8.67 -6.65
C LEU A 126 0.63 -9.11 -5.36
N TYR A 127 0.99 -8.50 -4.27
CA TYR A 127 0.31 -8.63 -3.00
C TYR A 127 -0.61 -7.45 -2.80
N VAL A 128 -1.80 -7.71 -2.28
CA VAL A 128 -2.81 -6.70 -1.95
C VAL A 128 -3.28 -6.91 -0.52
N SER A 129 -3.46 -5.81 0.20
CA SER A 129 -4.05 -5.80 1.54
C SER A 129 -5.36 -5.01 1.49
N TYR A 130 -6.44 -5.62 1.92
CA TYR A 130 -7.77 -5.03 1.86
C TYR A 130 -8.68 -5.55 2.98
N ASN A 131 -9.80 -4.87 3.20
CA ASN A 131 -10.88 -5.40 4.03
C ASN A 131 -11.89 -6.11 3.13
N ASP A 132 -12.21 -7.35 3.46
CA ASP A 132 -13.22 -8.12 2.75
C ASP A 132 -14.65 -7.69 3.14
N ARG A 133 -15.66 -8.36 2.58
CA ARG A 133 -17.09 -8.05 2.84
C ARG A 133 -17.51 -8.22 4.29
N SER A 134 -16.78 -9.02 5.07
CA SER A 134 -17.00 -9.19 6.52
C SER A 134 -16.33 -8.09 7.35
N GLY A 135 -15.45 -7.28 6.72
CA GLY A 135 -14.62 -6.28 7.38
C GLY A 135 -13.25 -6.81 7.82
N ASP A 136 -12.96 -8.09 7.58
CA ASP A 136 -11.72 -8.72 7.95
C ASP A 136 -10.55 -8.22 7.12
N SER A 137 -9.36 -8.14 7.72
CA SER A 137 -8.14 -7.78 7.00
C SER A 137 -7.59 -8.98 6.26
N VAL A 138 -7.53 -8.88 4.94
CA VAL A 138 -7.02 -9.91 4.04
C VAL A 138 -5.74 -9.45 3.39
N LEU A 139 -4.71 -10.30 3.43
CA LEU A 139 -3.55 -10.24 2.56
C LEU A 139 -3.68 -11.33 1.50
N ALA A 140 -3.75 -10.94 0.25
CA ALA A 140 -3.83 -11.87 -0.89
C ALA A 140 -2.72 -11.62 -1.91
N GLU A 141 -2.37 -12.69 -2.64
CA GLU A 141 -1.38 -12.66 -3.70
C GLU A 141 -2.02 -13.01 -5.03
N TYR A 142 -1.49 -12.40 -6.11
CA TYR A 142 -1.84 -12.68 -7.50
C TYR A 142 -0.59 -12.90 -8.34
N ARG A 143 -0.65 -13.78 -9.33
CA ARG A 143 0.43 -13.93 -10.31
C ARG A 143 0.45 -12.76 -11.28
N VAL A 144 1.68 -12.30 -11.57
CA VAL A 144 1.94 -11.25 -12.54
C VAL A 144 2.82 -11.82 -13.67
N SER A 145 2.40 -11.61 -14.89
CA SER A 145 3.13 -11.96 -16.10
C SER A 145 3.35 -10.73 -16.98
N GLY A 146 4.01 -10.95 -18.12
CA GLY A 146 4.32 -9.88 -19.06
C GLY A 146 5.64 -9.19 -18.76
N ALA A 147 6.24 -8.70 -19.84
CA ALA A 147 7.49 -7.94 -19.81
C ALA A 147 7.23 -6.49 -19.35
N ARG A 148 8.27 -5.67 -19.36
CA ARG A 148 8.20 -4.22 -19.14
C ARG A 148 7.06 -3.59 -19.92
N GLY A 149 6.18 -2.90 -19.25
CA GLY A 149 5.08 -2.16 -19.87
C GLY A 149 3.80 -2.96 -20.14
N ASP A 150 3.88 -4.30 -20.13
CA ASP A 150 2.76 -5.20 -20.43
C ASP A 150 2.39 -6.09 -19.22
N ALA A 151 2.45 -5.52 -18.02
CA ALA A 151 2.10 -6.26 -16.81
C ALA A 151 0.64 -6.73 -16.87
N THR A 152 0.44 -8.03 -16.79
CA THR A 152 -0.88 -8.65 -16.68
C THR A 152 -0.97 -9.38 -15.35
N VAL A 153 -1.94 -9.00 -14.55
CA VAL A 153 -2.28 -9.72 -13.32
C VAL A 153 -3.33 -10.77 -13.65
N ASP A 154 -3.14 -12.00 -13.18
CA ASP A 154 -4.10 -13.09 -13.36
C ASP A 154 -5.07 -13.12 -12.17
N PRO A 155 -6.33 -12.65 -12.31
CA PRO A 155 -7.29 -12.60 -11.20
C PRO A 155 -7.64 -14.01 -10.68
N SER A 156 -7.59 -15.04 -11.54
CA SER A 156 -7.90 -16.42 -11.17
C SER A 156 -6.82 -17.07 -10.31
N SER A 157 -5.65 -16.45 -10.23
CA SER A 157 -4.52 -16.94 -9.43
C SER A 157 -4.56 -16.50 -7.98
N ARG A 158 -5.63 -15.83 -7.54
CA ARG A 158 -5.77 -15.35 -6.16
C ARG A 158 -5.45 -16.45 -5.16
N ARG A 159 -4.54 -16.15 -4.25
CA ARG A 159 -4.21 -16.99 -3.11
C ARG A 159 -4.26 -16.13 -1.84
N GLU A 160 -5.05 -16.54 -0.88
CA GLU A 160 -5.05 -15.92 0.44
C GLU A 160 -3.74 -16.27 1.16
N VAL A 161 -3.07 -15.25 1.68
CA VAL A 161 -1.81 -15.39 2.41
C VAL A 161 -2.10 -15.31 3.91
N LEU A 162 -2.89 -14.32 4.33
CA LEU A 162 -3.25 -14.13 5.74
C LEU A 162 -4.65 -13.49 5.81
N LEU A 163 -5.46 -14.01 6.72
CA LEU A 163 -6.73 -13.41 7.14
C LEU A 163 -6.64 -13.08 8.63
N VAL A 164 -7.00 -11.85 8.98
CA VAL A 164 -7.10 -11.40 10.37
C VAL A 164 -8.51 -10.92 10.61
N GLU A 165 -9.24 -11.69 11.42
CA GLU A 165 -10.62 -11.37 11.81
C GLU A 165 -10.68 -10.04 12.54
N ARG A 166 -11.71 -9.25 12.23
CA ARG A 166 -11.97 -7.95 12.83
C ARG A 166 -13.44 -7.78 13.17
N ASP A 167 -13.71 -6.87 14.08
CA ASP A 167 -15.07 -6.35 14.24
C ASP A 167 -15.46 -5.60 12.94
N PRO A 168 -16.60 -5.92 12.31
CA PRO A 168 -17.02 -5.28 11.05
C PRO A 168 -17.06 -3.75 11.08
N ASP A 169 -17.35 -3.19 12.25
CA ASP A 169 -17.42 -1.74 12.46
C ASP A 169 -16.09 -1.15 12.97
N SER A 170 -14.99 -1.91 12.91
CA SER A 170 -13.69 -1.48 13.42
C SER A 170 -13.08 -0.36 12.58
N PHE A 171 -12.43 0.56 13.29
CA PHE A 171 -11.55 1.59 12.73
C PHE A 171 -10.09 1.14 12.82
N HIS A 172 -9.17 2.02 12.43
CA HIS A 172 -7.73 1.82 12.54
C HIS A 172 -7.30 0.52 11.87
N ASN A 173 -7.66 0.40 10.58
CA ASN A 173 -7.41 -0.84 9.82
C ASN A 173 -5.92 -1.05 9.50
N GLY A 174 -5.15 0.03 9.29
CA GLY A 174 -3.79 -0.07 8.80
C GLY A 174 -3.77 -0.50 7.34
N GLY A 175 -3.06 -1.57 7.02
CA GLY A 175 -3.10 -2.19 5.69
C GLY A 175 -1.88 -1.94 4.82
N ASN A 176 -0.92 -1.12 5.23
CA ASN A 176 0.28 -0.91 4.42
C ASN A 176 1.17 -2.16 4.41
N ILE A 177 1.66 -2.53 3.21
CA ILE A 177 2.56 -3.67 2.99
C ILE A 177 3.77 -3.26 2.17
N VAL A 178 4.93 -3.84 2.50
CA VAL A 178 6.18 -3.59 1.77
C VAL A 178 7.13 -4.79 1.88
N PHE A 179 7.88 -5.08 0.83
CA PHE A 179 9.01 -5.98 0.94
C PHE A 179 10.24 -5.23 1.47
N GLY A 180 10.83 -5.76 2.53
CA GLY A 180 12.09 -5.25 3.07
C GLY A 180 13.29 -5.65 2.21
N PRO A 181 14.46 -5.04 2.49
CA PRO A 181 15.70 -5.39 1.81
C PRO A 181 16.18 -6.83 2.12
N ASP A 182 15.64 -7.43 3.18
CA ASP A 182 15.84 -8.82 3.58
C ASP A 182 14.97 -9.82 2.77
N GLY A 183 14.08 -9.32 1.91
CA GLY A 183 13.20 -10.12 1.05
C GLY A 183 11.91 -10.59 1.72
N TYR A 184 11.66 -10.26 2.98
CA TYR A 184 10.43 -10.58 3.67
C TYR A 184 9.37 -9.49 3.50
N LEU A 185 8.10 -9.87 3.63
CA LEU A 185 6.97 -8.94 3.59
C LEU A 185 6.68 -8.41 4.99
N TYR A 186 6.65 -7.10 5.11
CA TYR A 186 6.21 -6.37 6.30
C TYR A 186 4.78 -5.90 6.09
N TYR A 187 3.92 -6.17 7.08
CA TYR A 187 2.51 -5.84 7.03
C TYR A 187 2.11 -5.07 8.29
N ALA A 188 1.72 -3.80 8.13
CA ALA A 188 1.28 -2.95 9.23
C ALA A 188 -0.23 -3.05 9.41
N LEU A 189 -0.66 -3.62 10.53
CA LEU A 189 -2.06 -3.73 10.95
C LEU A 189 -2.35 -2.73 12.07
N GLY A 190 -3.45 -2.02 11.95
CA GLY A 190 -3.98 -1.21 13.03
C GLY A 190 -4.60 -2.07 14.12
N GLU A 191 -4.81 -1.50 15.31
CA GLU A 191 -5.28 -2.23 16.48
C GLU A 191 -6.76 -2.62 16.42
N GLY A 192 -7.51 -2.11 15.41
CA GLY A 192 -8.92 -2.48 15.23
C GLY A 192 -9.85 -1.90 16.27
N GLY A 193 -9.45 -0.84 16.97
CA GLY A 193 -10.25 -0.16 17.95
C GLY A 193 -11.52 0.44 17.35
N GLY A 194 -12.66 0.26 18.04
CA GLY A 194 -13.85 1.05 17.80
C GLY A 194 -13.82 2.34 18.61
N LEU A 195 -14.86 3.16 18.49
CA LEU A 195 -15.05 4.38 19.29
C LEU A 195 -15.19 4.09 20.80
N GLN A 196 -15.28 2.82 21.19
CA GLN A 196 -15.35 2.37 22.58
C GLN A 196 -13.97 1.85 22.98
N ALA A 197 -13.20 2.68 23.67
CA ALA A 197 -11.92 2.33 24.25
C ALA A 197 -12.03 1.09 25.15
N GLY A 198 -11.09 0.16 25.00
CA GLY A 198 -10.98 -1.01 25.88
C GLY A 198 -10.20 -2.18 25.26
N VAL A 199 -9.83 -2.09 24.00
CA VAL A 199 -9.06 -3.16 23.35
C VAL A 199 -7.62 -2.70 23.23
N ASP A 200 -6.75 -3.26 24.07
CA ASP A 200 -5.30 -2.96 24.05
C ASP A 200 -4.54 -3.94 23.13
N ASN A 201 -5.06 -4.11 21.91
CA ASN A 201 -4.43 -4.99 20.93
C ASN A 201 -2.98 -4.58 20.65
N GLY A 202 -2.66 -3.29 20.74
CA GLY A 202 -1.30 -2.78 20.52
C GLY A 202 -0.29 -3.43 21.48
N GLN A 203 -0.66 -3.61 22.74
CA GLN A 203 0.20 -4.14 23.80
C GLN A 203 0.08 -5.66 24.00
N ASP A 204 -0.93 -6.32 23.44
CA ASP A 204 -1.10 -7.76 23.53
C ASP A 204 -0.24 -8.50 22.49
N PRO A 205 0.84 -9.22 22.89
CA PRO A 205 1.70 -9.92 21.95
C PRO A 205 1.06 -11.14 21.28
N ALA A 206 -0.09 -11.60 21.78
CA ALA A 206 -0.79 -12.78 21.26
C ALA A 206 -1.64 -12.46 20.02
N THR A 207 -1.93 -11.19 19.75
CA THR A 207 -2.73 -10.77 18.59
C THR A 207 -1.86 -10.20 17.48
N LEU A 208 -2.35 -10.29 16.23
CA LEU A 208 -1.74 -9.66 15.06
C LEU A 208 -2.16 -8.19 14.90
N LEU A 209 -3.21 -7.76 15.61
CA LEU A 209 -3.74 -6.40 15.52
C LEU A 209 -2.83 -5.40 16.27
N GLY A 210 -2.66 -4.21 15.72
CA GLY A 210 -1.80 -3.18 16.29
C GLY A 210 -0.30 -3.51 16.18
N LYS A 211 0.08 -4.22 15.12
CA LYS A 211 1.44 -4.76 14.92
C LYS A 211 2.00 -4.42 13.56
N ILE A 212 3.31 -4.49 13.45
CA ILE A 212 3.98 -4.74 12.17
C ILE A 212 4.38 -6.21 12.17
N LEU A 213 3.82 -6.96 11.22
CA LEU A 213 4.16 -8.36 11.00
C LEU A 213 5.31 -8.47 10.01
N ARG A 214 6.12 -9.54 10.12
CA ARG A 214 7.16 -9.89 9.16
C ARG A 214 7.02 -11.37 8.81
N ILE A 215 6.74 -11.64 7.53
CA ILE A 215 6.44 -12.99 7.03
C ILE A 215 7.14 -13.22 5.69
N ASP A 216 7.35 -14.49 5.33
CA ASP A 216 7.77 -14.90 3.99
C ASP A 216 6.61 -15.58 3.26
N PRO A 217 5.94 -14.87 2.36
CA PRO A 217 4.85 -15.43 1.55
C PRO A 217 5.35 -16.12 0.27
N THR A 218 6.67 -16.11 -0.01
CA THR A 218 7.20 -16.42 -1.34
C THR A 218 7.46 -17.91 -1.61
N GLY A 219 7.54 -18.71 -0.59
CA GLY A 219 8.35 -19.94 -0.72
C GLY A 219 7.73 -21.27 -0.40
N SER A 220 6.40 -21.50 -0.26
CA SER A 220 6.00 -22.85 0.16
C SER A 220 4.59 -23.29 -0.20
N THR A 221 4.30 -24.57 0.09
CA THR A 221 2.94 -25.14 0.12
C THR A 221 2.05 -24.56 1.24
N ARG A 222 2.64 -23.81 2.16
CA ARG A 222 1.89 -23.03 3.19
C ARG A 222 1.61 -21.63 2.68
N PRO A 223 0.61 -20.94 3.23
CA PRO A 223 0.31 -19.55 2.84
C PRO A 223 1.51 -18.62 3.02
N TYR A 224 2.29 -18.79 4.09
CA TYR A 224 3.54 -18.08 4.39
C TYR A 224 4.37 -18.92 5.39
N THR A 225 5.59 -18.48 5.62
CA THR A 225 6.41 -18.93 6.76
C THR A 225 6.82 -17.72 7.61
N VAL A 226 7.12 -18.00 8.88
CA VAL A 226 7.63 -16.98 9.80
C VAL A 226 9.16 -17.03 9.77
N PRO A 227 9.84 -15.90 9.55
CA PRO A 227 11.30 -15.85 9.64
C PRO A 227 11.78 -16.28 11.04
N PRO A 228 12.83 -17.13 11.14
CA PRO A 228 13.27 -17.70 12.41
C PRO A 228 13.91 -16.67 13.35
N ASP A 229 14.24 -15.50 12.84
CA ASP A 229 14.82 -14.39 13.59
C ASP A 229 13.79 -13.30 13.97
N ASN A 230 12.48 -13.59 13.84
CA ASN A 230 11.46 -12.71 14.40
C ASN A 230 11.56 -12.69 15.94
N PRO A 231 11.31 -11.52 16.56
CA PRO A 231 11.59 -11.36 18.00
C PRO A 231 10.72 -12.21 18.93
N LEU A 232 9.56 -12.66 18.46
CA LEU A 232 8.59 -13.42 19.27
C LEU A 232 8.45 -14.90 18.84
N VAL A 233 9.31 -15.39 17.94
CA VAL A 233 9.21 -16.76 17.39
C VAL A 233 9.30 -17.86 18.46
N ASP A 234 10.07 -17.61 19.52
CA ASP A 234 10.27 -18.58 20.63
C ASP A 234 9.60 -18.11 21.93
N VAL A 235 8.65 -17.17 21.86
CA VAL A 235 7.94 -16.65 23.04
C VAL A 235 6.58 -17.34 23.17
N ASP A 236 6.41 -18.11 24.23
CA ASP A 236 5.16 -18.81 24.52
C ASP A 236 3.98 -17.84 24.62
N GLY A 237 2.90 -18.15 23.90
CA GLY A 237 1.67 -17.35 23.91
C GLY A 237 1.73 -16.08 23.07
N ALA A 238 2.85 -15.77 22.41
CA ALA A 238 2.94 -14.65 21.48
C ALA A 238 2.75 -15.10 20.02
N ALA A 239 2.31 -14.17 19.16
CA ALA A 239 2.19 -14.40 17.73
C ALA A 239 3.59 -14.28 17.08
N PRO A 240 4.12 -15.35 16.49
CA PRO A 240 5.50 -15.36 15.98
C PRO A 240 5.70 -14.49 14.74
N GLU A 241 4.63 -14.07 14.06
CA GLU A 241 4.64 -13.15 12.93
C GLU A 241 5.04 -11.73 13.32
N VAL A 242 4.88 -11.38 14.59
CA VAL A 242 5.10 -10.02 15.09
C VAL A 242 6.58 -9.64 15.02
N TRP A 243 6.82 -8.54 14.30
CA TRP A 243 8.13 -7.90 14.21
C TRP A 243 8.25 -6.70 15.15
N LEU A 244 7.20 -5.86 15.20
CA LEU A 244 7.11 -4.68 16.04
C LEU A 244 5.72 -4.56 16.65
N TRP A 245 5.69 -4.11 17.90
CA TRP A 245 4.47 -3.71 18.61
C TRP A 245 4.74 -2.47 19.46
N GLY A 246 3.67 -1.73 19.88
CA GLY A 246 3.82 -0.51 20.65
C GLY A 246 2.61 -0.16 21.47
#